data_f8b195439ec3ced7f4db78b704d84ea0
#
_entry.id   f8b195439ec3ced7f4db78b704d84ea0
#
_cell.length_a   1.000
_cell.length_b   1.000
_cell.length_c   1.000
_cell.angle_alpha   90.00
_cell.angle_beta   90.00
_cell.angle_gamma   90.00
#
_symmetry.space_group_name_H-M   'P 1'
#
loop_
_entity.id
_entity.type
_entity.pdbx_description
1 polymer ?
#
loop_
_entity_poly.entity_id
_entity_poly.type
_entity_poly.pdbx_seq_one_letter_code
_entity_poly.pdbx_strand_id
1 'polypeptide(L)'
;MTALVQEISRSKLKIKAAAAGRTMVRDIQPISDIVQKTGVPIEVYAFIGSSPIRLFAEDWDVSTLMGHIEDSIKFSVNEGLEYCLVTEDTIRSRPEVLDPLFRRAIDLGAF
;
A
#
# COMPACT_ATOMS: atom_id res chain seq x y z
N MET A 1 -13.12 -11.11 1.32
CA MET A 1 -11.66 -11.33 1.53
C MET A 1 -11.38 -12.44 2.55
N THR A 2 -11.89 -12.39 3.76
CA THR A 2 -11.65 -13.41 4.81
C THR A 2 -11.88 -14.85 4.31
N ALA A 3 -13.00 -15.12 3.66
CA ALA A 3 -13.31 -16.46 3.13
C ALA A 3 -12.30 -16.95 2.09
N LEU A 4 -11.82 -16.06 1.21
CA LEU A 4 -10.81 -16.39 0.20
C LEU A 4 -9.47 -16.76 0.84
N VAL A 5 -9.01 -15.98 1.81
CA VAL A 5 -7.74 -16.24 2.52
C VAL A 5 -7.80 -17.55 3.31
N GLN A 6 -8.93 -17.81 3.96
CA GLN A 6 -9.15 -19.08 4.65
C GLN A 6 -9.12 -20.27 3.69
N GLU A 7 -9.71 -20.11 2.49
CA GLU A 7 -9.70 -21.18 1.49
C GLU A 7 -8.30 -21.44 0.92
N ILE A 8 -7.50 -20.38 0.67
CA ILE A 8 -6.10 -20.50 0.26
C ILE A 8 -5.32 -21.36 1.26
N SER A 9 -5.49 -21.06 2.55
CA SER A 9 -4.82 -21.81 3.63
C SER A 9 -5.32 -23.25 3.74
N ARG A 10 -6.63 -23.44 3.75
CA ARG A 10 -7.27 -24.76 3.88
C ARG A 10 -6.90 -25.69 2.75
N SER A 11 -6.91 -25.19 1.53
CA SER A 11 -6.60 -25.95 0.32
C SER A 11 -5.09 -26.01 0.01
N LYS A 12 -4.24 -25.44 0.87
CA LYS A 12 -2.78 -25.40 0.72
C LYS A 12 -2.33 -24.93 -0.67
N LEU A 13 -3.01 -23.92 -1.20
CA LEU A 13 -2.69 -23.36 -2.50
C LEU A 13 -1.35 -22.60 -2.44
N LYS A 14 -0.52 -22.79 -3.48
CA LYS A 14 0.78 -22.12 -3.62
C LYS A 14 0.63 -20.73 -4.25
N ILE A 15 -0.30 -19.93 -3.71
CA ILE A 15 -0.53 -18.55 -4.13
C ILE A 15 -0.52 -17.65 -2.89
N LYS A 16 -0.12 -16.41 -3.08
CA LYS A 16 -0.23 -15.38 -2.04
C LYS A 16 -1.55 -14.61 -2.21
N ALA A 17 -2.16 -14.25 -1.10
CA ALA A 17 -3.27 -13.32 -1.11
C ALA A 17 -2.74 -11.89 -1.21
N ALA A 18 -3.39 -11.06 -2.01
CA ALA A 18 -3.10 -9.65 -2.11
C ALA A 18 -4.38 -8.83 -2.03
N ALA A 19 -4.30 -7.64 -1.47
CA ALA A 19 -5.41 -6.71 -1.40
C ALA A 19 -4.94 -5.30 -1.76
N ALA A 20 -5.72 -4.62 -2.59
CA ALA A 20 -5.46 -3.23 -2.96
C ALA A 20 -6.27 -2.28 -2.08
N GLY A 21 -5.66 -1.15 -1.73
CA GLY A 21 -6.28 -0.06 -0.99
C GLY A 21 -5.58 1.27 -1.29
N ARG A 22 -6.21 2.37 -0.92
CA ARG A 22 -5.55 3.67 -1.00
C ARG A 22 -4.44 3.76 0.06
N THR A 23 -3.47 4.63 -0.15
CA THR A 23 -2.40 4.94 0.82
C THR A 23 -2.94 5.70 2.04
N MET A 24 -3.90 5.08 2.71
CA MET A 24 -4.54 5.59 3.93
C MET A 24 -4.69 4.48 4.95
N VAL A 25 -4.33 4.75 6.19
CA VAL A 25 -4.43 3.78 7.30
C VAL A 25 -5.82 3.16 7.39
N ARG A 26 -6.89 3.96 7.25
CA ARG A 26 -8.27 3.47 7.31
C ARG A 26 -8.64 2.43 6.24
N ASP A 27 -7.96 2.46 5.09
CA ASP A 27 -8.19 1.50 4.00
C ASP A 27 -7.35 0.22 4.21
N ILE A 28 -6.23 0.32 4.91
CA ILE A 28 -5.32 -0.79 5.20
C ILE A 28 -5.72 -1.52 6.49
N GLN A 29 -6.29 -0.85 7.47
CA GLN A 29 -6.72 -1.44 8.73
C GLN A 29 -7.57 -2.71 8.56
N PRO A 30 -8.60 -2.75 7.68
CA PRO A 30 -9.37 -3.97 7.46
C PRO A 30 -8.53 -5.16 6.95
N ILE A 31 -7.45 -4.89 6.21
CA ILE A 31 -6.52 -5.94 5.74
C ILE A 31 -5.74 -6.49 6.92
N SER A 32 -5.23 -5.62 7.79
CA SER A 32 -4.56 -6.02 9.03
C SER A 32 -5.47 -6.87 9.91
N ASP A 33 -6.72 -6.45 10.08
CA ASP A 33 -7.70 -7.19 10.89
C ASP A 33 -7.93 -8.61 10.37
N ILE A 34 -7.97 -8.79 9.04
CA ILE A 34 -8.11 -10.11 8.40
C ILE A 34 -6.87 -10.96 8.64
N VAL A 35 -5.68 -10.39 8.48
CA VAL A 35 -4.42 -11.11 8.73
C VAL A 35 -4.35 -11.57 10.17
N GLN A 36 -4.70 -10.72 11.13
CA GLN A 36 -4.69 -11.05 12.55
C GLN A 36 -5.73 -12.11 12.90
N LYS A 37 -6.92 -12.03 12.31
CA LYS A 37 -8.00 -12.99 12.53
C LYS A 37 -7.72 -14.37 11.94
N THR A 38 -7.09 -14.42 10.75
CA THR A 38 -6.91 -15.67 9.99
C THR A 38 -5.53 -16.29 10.15
N GLY A 39 -4.52 -15.50 10.53
CA GLY A 39 -3.12 -15.89 10.52
C GLY A 39 -2.51 -16.06 9.13
N VAL A 40 -3.24 -15.70 8.08
CA VAL A 40 -2.79 -15.82 6.68
C VAL A 40 -2.21 -14.49 6.20
N PRO A 41 -0.95 -14.45 5.73
CA PRO A 41 -0.35 -13.24 5.21
C PRO A 41 -1.10 -12.70 3.99
N ILE A 42 -1.27 -11.38 3.92
CA ILE A 42 -1.85 -10.67 2.79
C ILE A 42 -0.88 -9.56 2.38
N GLU A 43 -0.48 -9.52 1.11
CA GLU A 43 0.29 -8.41 0.57
C GLU A 43 -0.61 -7.19 0.37
N VAL A 44 -0.19 -6.04 0.86
CA VAL A 44 -0.92 -4.76 0.69
C VAL A 44 -0.37 -4.03 -0.52
N TYR A 45 -1.21 -3.81 -1.50
CA TYR A 45 -0.91 -2.97 -2.67
C TYR A 45 -1.59 -1.61 -2.49
N ALA A 46 -0.85 -0.66 -1.93
CA ALA A 46 -1.39 0.66 -1.63
C ALA A 46 -1.13 1.63 -2.78
N PHE A 47 -2.19 2.11 -3.40
CA PHE A 47 -2.11 2.96 -4.57
C PHE A 47 -2.34 4.45 -4.25
N ILE A 48 -1.64 5.31 -4.98
CA ILE A 48 -1.75 6.77 -4.89
C ILE A 48 -1.44 7.41 -6.25
N GLY A 49 -2.10 8.51 -6.56
CA GLY A 49 -1.77 9.33 -7.73
C GLY A 49 -0.67 10.33 -7.40
N SER A 50 0.34 10.42 -8.26
CA SER A 50 1.52 11.28 -8.07
C SER A 50 1.76 12.24 -9.25
N SER A 51 0.91 12.20 -10.28
CA SER A 51 1.00 13.11 -11.42
C SER A 51 0.63 14.55 -11.05
N PRO A 52 1.10 15.55 -11.80
CA PRO A 52 0.72 16.94 -11.57
C PRO A 52 -0.79 17.16 -11.59
N ILE A 53 -1.51 16.43 -12.43
CA ILE A 53 -2.98 16.57 -12.52
C ILE A 53 -3.68 16.00 -11.28
N ARG A 54 -3.16 14.92 -10.71
CA ARG A 54 -3.69 14.34 -9.47
C ARG A 54 -3.38 15.23 -8.27
N LEU A 55 -2.17 15.75 -8.17
CA LEU A 55 -1.80 16.70 -7.12
C LEU A 55 -2.69 17.94 -7.15
N PHE A 56 -2.97 18.46 -8.35
CA PHE A 56 -3.89 19.59 -8.53
C PHE A 56 -5.33 19.23 -8.13
N ALA A 57 -5.85 18.09 -8.58
CA ALA A 57 -7.23 17.66 -8.30
C ALA A 57 -7.48 17.39 -6.82
N GLU A 58 -6.49 16.86 -6.10
CA GLU A 58 -6.58 16.56 -4.67
C GLU A 58 -6.15 17.75 -3.78
N ASP A 59 -5.67 18.82 -4.38
CA ASP A 59 -5.07 19.96 -3.68
C ASP A 59 -3.90 19.53 -2.76
N TRP A 60 -3.05 18.65 -3.27
CA TRP A 60 -1.88 18.16 -2.56
C TRP A 60 -0.59 18.77 -3.10
N ASP A 61 0.32 19.12 -2.20
CA ASP A 61 1.73 19.29 -2.54
C ASP A 61 2.50 17.95 -2.39
N VAL A 62 3.76 17.94 -2.82
CA VAL A 62 4.62 16.74 -2.71
C VAL A 62 4.84 16.33 -1.25
N SER A 63 4.88 17.28 -0.33
CA SER A 63 5.03 17.02 1.11
C SER A 63 3.81 16.27 1.67
N THR A 64 2.60 16.68 1.30
CA THR A 64 1.36 16.01 1.68
C THR A 64 1.30 14.60 1.12
N LEU A 65 1.65 14.43 -0.17
CA LEU A 65 1.76 13.14 -0.83
C LEU A 65 2.72 12.20 -0.08
N MET A 66 3.91 12.70 0.26
CA MET A 66 4.91 11.95 1.01
C MET A 66 4.39 11.56 2.40
N GLY A 67 3.70 12.46 3.09
CA GLY A 67 3.08 12.19 4.39
C GLY A 67 2.11 11.02 4.36
N HIS A 68 1.20 10.98 3.39
CA HIS A 68 0.27 9.86 3.21
C HIS A 68 0.99 8.53 2.99
N ILE A 69 2.04 8.53 2.17
CA ILE A 69 2.86 7.34 1.90
C ILE A 69 3.56 6.88 3.18
N GLU A 70 4.23 7.77 3.89
CA GLU A 70 4.94 7.45 5.12
C GLU A 70 4.02 6.87 6.20
N ASP A 71 2.88 7.50 6.45
CA ASP A 71 1.95 7.07 7.48
C ASP A 71 1.40 5.68 7.18
N SER A 72 1.05 5.41 5.92
CA SER A 72 0.51 4.11 5.51
C SER A 72 1.55 2.99 5.58
N ILE A 73 2.82 3.27 5.21
CA ILE A 73 3.91 2.29 5.30
C ILE A 73 4.25 2.00 6.77
N LYS A 74 4.43 3.05 7.60
CA LYS A 74 4.73 2.89 9.02
C LYS A 74 3.66 2.07 9.73
N PHE A 75 2.39 2.35 9.46
CA PHE A 75 1.28 1.55 9.98
C PHE A 75 1.41 0.08 9.53
N SER A 76 1.58 -0.17 8.24
CA SER A 76 1.65 -1.52 7.69
C SER A 76 2.83 -2.33 8.25
N VAL A 77 4.01 -1.72 8.33
CA VAL A 77 5.20 -2.35 8.91
C VAL A 77 5.01 -2.67 10.39
N ASN A 78 4.40 -1.75 11.17
CA ASN A 78 4.10 -1.99 12.58
C ASN A 78 3.10 -3.14 12.78
N GLU A 79 2.16 -3.31 11.85
CA GLU A 79 1.20 -4.43 11.86
C GLU A 79 1.77 -5.74 11.25
N GLY A 80 3.02 -5.73 10.80
CA GLY A 80 3.67 -6.90 10.19
C GLY A 80 3.16 -7.24 8.79
N LEU A 81 2.60 -6.28 8.06
CA LEU A 81 2.11 -6.46 6.70
C LEU A 81 3.22 -6.27 5.67
N GLU A 82 3.23 -7.09 4.61
CA GLU A 82 4.03 -6.84 3.41
C GLU A 82 3.37 -5.71 2.60
N TYR A 83 4.12 -4.64 2.32
CA TYR A 83 3.58 -3.43 1.69
C TYR A 83 4.26 -3.12 0.37
N CYS A 84 3.47 -2.96 -0.69
CA CYS A 84 3.90 -2.49 -2.00
C CYS A 84 3.28 -1.12 -2.30
N LEU A 85 4.12 -0.13 -2.57
CA LEU A 85 3.66 1.18 -3.04
C LEU A 85 3.38 1.13 -4.54
N VAL A 86 2.19 1.55 -4.93
CA VAL A 86 1.76 1.60 -6.34
C VAL A 86 1.39 3.03 -6.71
N THR A 87 2.04 3.59 -7.74
CA THR A 87 1.61 4.84 -8.35
C THR A 87 0.68 4.53 -9.53
N GLU A 88 -0.58 4.93 -9.43
CA GLU A 88 -1.61 4.60 -10.44
C GLU A 88 -1.46 5.35 -11.77
N ASP A 89 -0.67 6.43 -11.77
CA ASP A 89 -0.44 7.32 -12.92
C ASP A 89 1.05 7.54 -13.19
N THR A 90 1.85 6.51 -12.99
CA THR A 90 3.32 6.54 -13.04
C THR A 90 3.89 7.23 -14.28
N ILE A 91 3.36 6.89 -15.46
CA ILE A 91 3.84 7.46 -16.73
C ILE A 91 3.50 8.95 -16.93
N ARG A 92 2.62 9.50 -16.10
CA ARG A 92 2.24 10.92 -16.10
C ARG A 92 2.92 11.70 -14.98
N SER A 93 3.59 11.00 -14.09
CA SER A 93 4.30 11.59 -12.96
C SER A 93 5.69 12.06 -13.37
N ARG A 94 6.18 13.07 -12.68
CA ARG A 94 7.53 13.58 -12.91
C ARG A 94 8.55 12.68 -12.22
N PRO A 95 9.65 12.30 -12.90
CA PRO A 95 10.71 11.49 -12.30
C PRO A 95 11.27 12.08 -11.00
N GLU A 96 11.36 13.41 -10.91
CA GLU A 96 11.84 14.13 -9.73
C GLU A 96 10.92 13.97 -8.51
N VAL A 97 9.65 13.57 -8.74
CA VAL A 97 8.69 13.23 -7.67
C VAL A 97 8.76 11.74 -7.38
N LEU A 98 8.82 10.89 -8.40
CA LEU A 98 8.79 9.44 -8.24
C LEU A 98 10.02 8.89 -7.51
N ASP A 99 11.22 9.34 -7.90
CA ASP A 99 12.47 8.80 -7.33
C ASP A 99 12.53 8.95 -5.80
N PRO A 100 12.32 10.14 -5.22
CA PRO A 100 12.31 10.27 -3.76
C PRO A 100 11.15 9.52 -3.09
N LEU A 101 9.97 9.38 -3.74
CA LEU A 101 8.85 8.61 -3.19
C LEU A 101 9.21 7.14 -3.04
N PHE A 102 9.73 6.52 -4.10
CA PHE A 102 10.08 5.10 -4.05
C PHE A 102 11.27 4.83 -3.14
N ARG A 103 12.31 5.69 -3.15
CA ARG A 103 13.42 5.55 -2.19
C ARG A 103 12.93 5.59 -0.76
N ARG A 104 12.10 6.57 -0.44
CA ARG A 104 11.55 6.70 0.90
C ARG A 104 10.67 5.52 1.29
N ALA A 105 9.87 5.00 0.37
CA ALA A 105 9.05 3.82 0.61
C ALA A 105 9.91 2.60 0.96
N ILE A 106 10.98 2.35 0.20
CA ILE A 106 11.94 1.26 0.43
C ILE A 106 12.63 1.43 1.79
N ASP A 107 13.11 2.63 2.11
CA ASP A 107 13.76 2.94 3.39
C ASP A 107 12.84 2.66 4.59
N LEU A 108 11.53 2.81 4.42
CA LEU A 108 10.54 2.55 5.46
C LEU A 108 10.08 1.09 5.53
N GLY A 109 10.50 0.24 4.59
CA GLY A 109 10.23 -1.19 4.61
C GLY A 109 9.21 -1.69 3.59
N ALA A 110 8.83 -0.89 2.58
CA ALA A 110 8.10 -1.38 1.42
C ALA A 110 8.99 -2.28 0.56
N PHE A 111 8.36 -3.21 -0.20
CA PHE A 111 9.07 -4.09 -1.13
C PHE A 111 8.78 -3.76 -2.60
#